data_88dcd5fb2477195a242b1779adbc0487
#
_entry.id   88dcd5fb2477195a242b1779adbc0487
#
_cell.length_a   1.000
_cell.length_b   1.000
_cell.length_c   1.000
_cell.angle_alpha   90.00
_cell.angle_beta   90.00
_cell.angle_gamma   90.00
#
_symmetry.space_group_name_H-M   'P 1'
#
loop_
_entity.id
_entity.type
_entity.pdbx_description
1 polymer ?
#
loop_
_entity_poly.entity_id
_entity_poly.type
_entity_poly.pdbx_seq_one_letter_code
_entity_poly.pdbx_strand_id
1 'polypeptide(L)'
;MRPVSDLQRRVAPFQVISDYQPAGDQPEAIEELIRRINVGEQDVVLLGATGTGKSATTAWMIERLQRPTLVLVHNKTLAAQLANEFRELLPNNAVEYFVSYYDYYQPEAYVPQTDTFIEKDSSVNAEVERLRHSATNSLLTRRDVIVVATVSCIYGLGTPQEYVDRMVRLRVGEEIERNTLLRRFVDIQYKRNDLAFERGTFRVRGDTIEIIPMYEELAIRIEMFGDEIERITTLHPLTGEIVRDEVEMYIFPATHYAAGPETIKRALAEIEADMEMQVAKFEKQNKLLEAQRLRMRTTFDMEMMQQLGFCSGIENYSRYLDDRSPGSAPNCLLDYFPEDFLVVIDESHVTVPQIGAMYEGDASRKRTLVEHGFRLPSALDNRPLKFDEFLERVGQKVYLSATPGKYELDRKSTRLNSSHIPLSRMPSS
;
A
#
# COMPACT_ATOMS: atom_id res chain seq x y z
N MET A 1 15.73 2.88 5.53
CA MET A 1 15.50 2.92 6.98
C MET A 1 13.99 2.86 7.17
N ARG A 2 13.45 1.88 7.89
CA ARG A 2 12.00 1.84 8.17
C ARG A 2 11.66 2.94 9.17
N PRO A 3 10.51 3.63 9.05
CA PRO A 3 10.18 4.77 9.89
C PRO A 3 10.06 4.32 11.35
N VAL A 4 10.79 5.00 12.22
CA VAL A 4 10.53 4.96 13.66
C VAL A 4 9.36 5.92 13.88
N SER A 5 8.13 5.40 13.86
CA SER A 5 7.00 6.22 14.25
C SER A 5 6.94 6.28 15.78
N ASP A 6 6.72 7.46 16.34
CA ASP A 6 6.38 7.64 17.76
C ASP A 6 5.02 7.00 18.10
N LEU A 7 4.32 6.50 17.10
CA LEU A 7 3.10 5.72 17.26
C LEU A 7 3.43 4.36 17.88
N GLN A 8 3.01 4.17 19.12
CA GLN A 8 3.03 2.85 19.72
C GLN A 8 1.99 1.98 19.02
N ARG A 9 2.47 0.99 18.26
CA ARG A 9 1.57 0.01 17.63
C ARG A 9 0.83 -0.77 18.72
N ARG A 10 -0.50 -0.80 18.60
CA ARG A 10 -1.34 -1.65 19.46
C ARG A 10 -0.92 -3.10 19.30
N VAL A 11 -0.67 -3.78 20.41
CA VAL A 11 -0.36 -5.21 20.43
C VAL A 11 -1.60 -5.96 20.91
N ALA A 12 -2.16 -6.79 20.04
CA ALA A 12 -3.17 -7.77 20.37
C ALA A 12 -2.68 -9.15 19.88
N PRO A 13 -2.99 -10.25 20.58
CA PRO A 13 -2.59 -11.56 20.11
C PRO A 13 -3.41 -11.96 18.86
N PHE A 14 -2.75 -12.63 17.92
CA PHE A 14 -3.48 -13.40 16.91
C PHE A 14 -4.14 -14.59 17.61
N GLN A 15 -5.43 -14.76 17.37
CA GLN A 15 -6.22 -15.84 17.94
C GLN A 15 -7.19 -16.40 16.90
N VAL A 16 -6.96 -17.65 16.51
CA VAL A 16 -7.87 -18.38 15.62
C VAL A 16 -9.12 -18.79 16.38
N ILE A 17 -10.29 -18.43 15.86
CA ILE A 17 -11.60 -18.84 16.36
C ILE A 17 -12.25 -19.68 15.27
N SER A 18 -12.35 -20.98 15.51
CA SER A 18 -12.90 -21.93 14.54
C SER A 18 -13.55 -23.12 15.23
N ASP A 19 -14.63 -23.63 14.63
CA ASP A 19 -15.27 -24.90 15.06
C ASP A 19 -14.40 -26.11 14.67
N TYR A 20 -13.41 -25.91 13.80
CA TYR A 20 -12.51 -26.94 13.35
C TYR A 20 -11.19 -26.89 14.12
N GLN A 21 -10.55 -28.05 14.26
CA GLN A 21 -9.20 -28.19 14.80
C GLN A 21 -8.29 -28.73 13.70
N PRO A 22 -6.99 -28.47 13.76
CA PRO A 22 -6.02 -29.07 12.85
C PRO A 22 -6.15 -30.59 12.82
N ALA A 23 -6.32 -31.17 11.62
CA ALA A 23 -6.52 -32.61 11.46
C ALA A 23 -5.63 -33.19 10.36
N GLY A 24 -5.48 -34.51 10.33
CA GLY A 24 -4.59 -35.20 9.39
C GLY A 24 -3.15 -34.78 9.58
N ASP A 25 -2.47 -34.36 8.51
CA ASP A 25 -1.06 -33.94 8.52
C ASP A 25 -0.87 -32.46 8.96
N GLN A 26 -1.97 -31.70 9.17
CA GLN A 26 -1.89 -30.28 9.50
C GLN A 26 -1.16 -30.01 10.81
N PRO A 27 -1.39 -30.73 11.93
CA PRO A 27 -0.66 -30.50 13.17
C PRO A 27 0.85 -30.61 13.00
N GLU A 28 1.31 -31.67 12.32
CA GLU A 28 2.73 -31.90 12.07
C GLU A 28 3.32 -30.83 11.13
N ALA A 29 2.58 -30.45 10.09
CA ALA A 29 2.99 -29.41 9.17
C ALA A 29 3.13 -28.04 9.86
N ILE A 30 2.19 -27.68 10.75
CA ILE A 30 2.24 -26.44 11.53
C ILE A 30 3.48 -26.44 12.44
N GLU A 31 3.72 -27.49 13.20
CA GLU A 31 4.88 -27.58 14.09
C GLU A 31 6.20 -27.49 13.30
N GLU A 32 6.28 -28.16 12.16
CA GLU A 32 7.49 -28.14 11.33
C GLU A 32 7.72 -26.75 10.68
N LEU A 33 6.65 -26.06 10.23
CA LEU A 33 6.74 -24.68 9.74
C LEU A 33 7.29 -23.76 10.84
N ILE A 34 6.70 -23.82 12.02
CA ILE A 34 7.09 -23.00 13.17
C ILE A 34 8.55 -23.30 13.57
N ARG A 35 8.92 -24.56 13.65
CA ARG A 35 10.28 -24.97 13.98
C ARG A 35 11.30 -24.37 13.00
N ARG A 36 11.05 -24.47 11.69
CA ARG A 36 11.94 -23.95 10.63
C ARG A 36 12.05 -22.45 10.67
N ILE A 37 10.93 -21.76 10.83
CA ILE A 37 10.92 -20.31 10.92
C ILE A 37 11.69 -19.86 12.16
N ASN A 38 11.51 -20.51 13.30
CA ASN A 38 12.19 -20.16 14.56
C ASN A 38 13.70 -20.43 14.55
N VAL A 39 14.18 -21.41 13.77
CA VAL A 39 15.62 -21.61 13.58
C VAL A 39 16.22 -20.69 12.52
N GLY A 40 15.42 -19.78 11.93
CA GLY A 40 15.89 -18.74 11.02
C GLY A 40 15.95 -19.14 9.54
N GLU A 41 15.33 -20.26 9.13
CA GLU A 41 15.23 -20.59 7.70
C GLU A 41 14.51 -19.48 6.95
N GLN A 42 15.11 -19.03 5.85
CA GLN A 42 14.60 -17.87 5.07
C GLN A 42 13.48 -18.27 4.11
N ASP A 43 13.52 -19.49 3.61
CA ASP A 43 12.60 -19.98 2.58
C ASP A 43 12.09 -21.37 3.01
N VAL A 44 10.77 -21.48 3.22
CA VAL A 44 10.10 -22.75 3.59
C VAL A 44 8.99 -23.02 2.58
N VAL A 45 8.87 -24.27 2.13
CA VAL A 45 7.83 -24.67 1.16
C VAL A 45 6.83 -25.61 1.81
N LEU A 46 5.56 -25.22 1.79
CA LEU A 46 4.43 -26.07 2.19
C LEU A 46 3.76 -26.65 0.94
N LEU A 47 3.86 -27.96 0.79
CA LEU A 47 3.17 -28.70 -0.27
C LEU A 47 1.78 -29.11 0.16
N GLY A 48 0.77 -28.67 -0.55
CA GLY A 48 -0.60 -29.06 -0.26
C GLY A 48 -1.46 -28.98 -1.51
N ALA A 49 -2.19 -30.05 -1.83
CA ALA A 49 -3.16 -30.06 -2.91
C ALA A 49 -4.30 -29.05 -2.63
N THR A 50 -5.08 -28.75 -3.64
CA THR A 50 -6.30 -27.93 -3.47
C THR A 50 -7.25 -28.64 -2.51
N GLY A 51 -7.82 -27.91 -1.55
CA GLY A 51 -8.74 -28.47 -0.55
C GLY A 51 -8.07 -29.12 0.67
N THR A 52 -6.74 -29.02 0.84
CA THR A 52 -6.03 -29.54 2.04
C THR A 52 -6.05 -28.59 3.24
N GLY A 53 -6.75 -27.46 3.14
CA GLY A 53 -6.82 -26.47 4.22
C GLY A 53 -5.54 -25.64 4.40
N LYS A 54 -4.83 -25.31 3.31
CA LYS A 54 -3.64 -24.45 3.35
C LYS A 54 -3.89 -23.12 4.08
N SER A 55 -5.03 -22.47 3.83
CA SER A 55 -5.40 -21.19 4.48
C SER A 55 -5.52 -21.36 6.00
N ALA A 56 -6.23 -22.39 6.46
CA ALA A 56 -6.37 -22.69 7.89
C ALA A 56 -5.02 -23.04 8.54
N THR A 57 -4.20 -23.88 7.88
CA THR A 57 -2.83 -24.20 8.31
C THR A 57 -1.99 -22.93 8.46
N THR A 58 -2.13 -22.00 7.52
CA THR A 58 -1.46 -20.69 7.57
C THR A 58 -1.96 -19.84 8.74
N ALA A 59 -3.27 -19.79 8.99
CA ALA A 59 -3.84 -19.04 10.12
C ALA A 59 -3.32 -19.56 11.47
N TRP A 60 -3.30 -20.87 11.69
CA TRP A 60 -2.72 -21.48 12.92
C TRP A 60 -1.20 -21.26 13.04
N MET A 61 -0.47 -21.27 11.92
CA MET A 61 0.95 -20.90 11.92
C MET A 61 1.13 -19.44 12.36
N ILE A 62 0.34 -18.51 11.83
CA ILE A 62 0.40 -17.08 12.19
C ILE A 62 0.03 -16.88 13.67
N GLU A 63 -1.01 -17.55 14.15
CA GLU A 63 -1.38 -17.54 15.58
C GLU A 63 -0.21 -17.96 16.46
N ARG A 64 0.51 -19.01 16.11
CA ARG A 64 1.63 -19.50 16.90
C ARG A 64 2.89 -18.63 16.81
N LEU A 65 3.13 -17.99 15.68
CA LEU A 65 4.28 -17.11 15.45
C LEU A 65 4.07 -15.69 15.96
N GLN A 66 2.83 -15.22 16.08
CA GLN A 66 2.47 -13.87 16.55
C GLN A 66 3.17 -12.75 15.77
N ARG A 67 3.29 -12.89 14.45
CA ARG A 67 4.00 -11.94 13.58
C ARG A 67 3.07 -11.32 12.55
N PRO A 68 3.17 -9.99 12.29
CA PRO A 68 2.51 -9.38 11.15
C PRO A 68 2.84 -10.14 9.88
N THR A 69 1.84 -10.38 9.03
CA THR A 69 2.01 -11.27 7.88
C THR A 69 1.48 -10.63 6.59
N LEU A 70 2.26 -10.70 5.53
CA LEU A 70 1.84 -10.41 4.16
C LEU A 70 1.53 -11.73 3.45
N VAL A 71 0.31 -11.86 2.93
CA VAL A 71 -0.11 -12.99 2.10
C VAL A 71 -0.22 -12.52 0.66
N LEU A 72 0.70 -12.98 -0.20
CA LEU A 72 0.74 -12.63 -1.62
C LEU A 72 0.02 -13.67 -2.46
N VAL A 73 -0.84 -13.19 -3.35
CA VAL A 73 -1.60 -14.02 -4.30
C VAL A 73 -1.56 -13.42 -5.71
N HIS A 74 -1.78 -14.25 -6.72
CA HIS A 74 -1.60 -13.86 -8.11
C HIS A 74 -2.78 -13.10 -8.74
N ASN A 75 -3.98 -13.07 -8.11
CA ASN A 75 -5.13 -12.35 -8.64
C ASN A 75 -6.08 -11.79 -7.56
N LYS A 76 -6.94 -10.84 -7.93
CA LYS A 76 -7.87 -10.15 -7.03
C LYS A 76 -8.94 -11.08 -6.43
N THR A 77 -9.44 -12.05 -7.21
CA THR A 77 -10.50 -12.97 -6.77
C THR A 77 -10.00 -13.86 -5.65
N LEU A 78 -8.83 -14.46 -5.82
CA LEU A 78 -8.20 -15.27 -4.79
C LEU A 78 -7.84 -14.43 -3.55
N ALA A 79 -7.38 -13.18 -3.76
CA ALA A 79 -7.11 -12.26 -2.65
C ALA A 79 -8.37 -11.99 -1.82
N ALA A 80 -9.51 -11.74 -2.46
CA ALA A 80 -10.79 -11.51 -1.78
C ALA A 80 -11.25 -12.76 -1.02
N GLN A 81 -11.15 -13.93 -1.64
CA GLN A 81 -11.48 -15.21 -1.00
C GLN A 81 -10.64 -15.43 0.26
N LEU A 82 -9.32 -15.34 0.14
CA LEU A 82 -8.42 -15.56 1.28
C LEU A 82 -8.59 -14.51 2.38
N ALA A 83 -8.82 -13.24 2.02
CA ALA A 83 -9.11 -12.21 3.01
C ALA A 83 -10.37 -12.54 3.82
N ASN A 84 -11.41 -13.05 3.18
CA ASN A 84 -12.64 -13.49 3.87
C ASN A 84 -12.38 -14.72 4.75
N GLU A 85 -11.68 -15.74 4.25
CA GLU A 85 -11.28 -16.91 5.03
C GLU A 85 -10.49 -16.53 6.29
N PHE A 86 -9.52 -15.62 6.17
CA PHE A 86 -8.76 -15.13 7.32
C PHE A 86 -9.61 -14.29 8.28
N ARG A 87 -10.56 -13.48 7.80
CA ARG A 87 -11.49 -12.74 8.68
C ARG A 87 -12.40 -13.66 9.48
N GLU A 88 -12.85 -14.76 8.88
CA GLU A 88 -13.62 -15.79 9.58
C GLU A 88 -12.79 -16.51 10.65
N LEU A 89 -11.54 -16.84 10.34
CA LEU A 89 -10.64 -17.54 11.26
C LEU A 89 -10.05 -16.63 12.35
N LEU A 90 -9.87 -15.35 12.08
CA LEU A 90 -9.22 -14.36 12.96
C LEU A 90 -10.10 -13.10 13.13
N PRO A 91 -11.33 -13.25 13.65
CA PRO A 91 -12.33 -12.17 13.65
C PRO A 91 -11.96 -10.97 14.54
N ASN A 92 -11.04 -11.13 15.48
CA ASN A 92 -10.61 -10.09 16.40
C ASN A 92 -9.32 -9.38 15.96
N ASN A 93 -8.72 -9.81 14.86
CA ASN A 93 -7.47 -9.27 14.32
C ASN A 93 -7.70 -8.46 13.05
N ALA A 94 -6.73 -7.63 12.66
CA ALA A 94 -6.83 -6.84 11.45
C ALA A 94 -6.48 -7.71 10.22
N VAL A 95 -7.48 -8.03 9.42
CA VAL A 95 -7.29 -8.70 8.13
C VAL A 95 -7.60 -7.71 7.02
N GLU A 96 -6.56 -7.23 6.39
CA GLU A 96 -6.59 -6.16 5.40
C GLU A 96 -6.49 -6.71 3.97
N TYR A 97 -7.00 -5.91 3.02
CA TYR A 97 -7.04 -6.27 1.62
C TYR A 97 -6.32 -5.19 0.79
N PHE A 98 -5.30 -5.59 0.03
CA PHE A 98 -4.49 -4.65 -0.73
C PHE A 98 -4.27 -5.11 -2.17
N VAL A 99 -5.12 -4.62 -3.07
CA VAL A 99 -5.06 -4.93 -4.50
C VAL A 99 -5.05 -3.64 -5.32
N SER A 100 -4.95 -3.74 -6.65
CA SER A 100 -5.12 -2.58 -7.51
C SER A 100 -6.53 -2.00 -7.36
N TYR A 101 -6.63 -0.70 -7.08
CA TYR A 101 -7.91 0.00 -6.86
C TYR A 101 -8.63 0.40 -8.15
N TYR A 102 -8.06 0.04 -9.31
CA TYR A 102 -8.71 0.28 -10.59
C TYR A 102 -9.64 -0.89 -10.96
N ASP A 103 -10.90 -0.59 -11.27
CA ASP A 103 -11.83 -1.53 -11.91
C ASP A 103 -11.50 -1.66 -13.39
N TYR A 104 -11.16 -0.52 -14.00
CA TYR A 104 -10.62 -0.43 -15.34
C TYR A 104 -9.33 0.40 -15.31
N TYR A 105 -8.30 -0.06 -16.00
CA TYR A 105 -7.03 0.63 -16.09
C TYR A 105 -6.42 0.52 -17.47
N GLN A 106 -6.38 1.64 -18.17
CA GLN A 106 -5.60 1.83 -19.38
C GLN A 106 -4.40 2.70 -19.04
N PRO A 107 -3.19 2.14 -19.00
CA PRO A 107 -2.00 2.93 -18.72
C PRO A 107 -1.73 3.92 -19.85
N GLU A 108 -1.20 5.07 -19.48
CA GLU A 108 -0.66 6.02 -20.47
C GLU A 108 0.39 5.33 -21.34
N ALA A 109 0.29 5.47 -22.65
CA ALA A 109 1.21 4.86 -23.61
C ALA A 109 1.35 5.70 -24.87
N TYR A 110 2.43 5.50 -25.60
CA TYR A 110 2.61 6.09 -26.91
C TYR A 110 3.02 5.03 -27.92
N VAL A 111 2.38 5.07 -29.08
CA VAL A 111 2.64 4.16 -30.22
C VAL A 111 3.33 4.97 -31.33
N PRO A 112 4.67 4.93 -31.43
CA PRO A 112 5.41 5.76 -32.39
C PRO A 112 5.04 5.51 -33.85
N GLN A 113 4.68 4.26 -34.19
CA GLN A 113 4.35 3.87 -35.57
C GLN A 113 3.12 4.60 -36.12
N THR A 114 2.18 4.94 -35.28
CA THR A 114 0.90 5.60 -35.63
C THR A 114 0.80 7.02 -35.10
N ASP A 115 1.86 7.54 -34.44
CA ASP A 115 1.86 8.81 -33.70
C ASP A 115 0.62 8.94 -32.77
N THR A 116 0.29 7.83 -32.09
CA THR A 116 -0.91 7.77 -31.26
C THR A 116 -0.52 7.83 -29.78
N PHE A 117 -0.93 8.89 -29.11
CA PHE A 117 -0.86 8.99 -27.66
C PHE A 117 -2.14 8.41 -27.05
N ILE A 118 -1.97 7.45 -26.16
CA ILE A 118 -3.03 6.84 -25.37
C ILE A 118 -2.99 7.49 -23.99
N GLU A 119 -4.00 8.29 -23.70
CA GLU A 119 -4.12 8.93 -22.40
C GLU A 119 -4.42 7.89 -21.30
N LYS A 120 -3.92 8.14 -20.09
CA LYS A 120 -4.30 7.31 -18.93
C LYS A 120 -5.81 7.42 -18.74
N ASP A 121 -6.49 6.29 -18.80
CA ASP A 121 -7.90 6.18 -18.47
C ASP A 121 -8.07 5.14 -17.34
N SER A 122 -8.80 5.50 -16.30
CA SER A 122 -8.96 4.63 -15.14
C SER A 122 -10.25 4.93 -14.39
N SER A 123 -10.94 3.86 -14.03
CA SER A 123 -12.05 3.90 -13.10
C SER A 123 -11.57 3.43 -11.74
N VAL A 124 -11.58 4.33 -10.77
CA VAL A 124 -11.16 4.06 -9.38
C VAL A 124 -12.34 3.48 -8.62
N ASN A 125 -12.12 2.34 -7.99
CA ASN A 125 -13.07 1.76 -7.04
C ASN A 125 -12.82 2.38 -5.67
N ALA A 126 -13.73 3.25 -5.24
CA ALA A 126 -13.61 3.97 -3.97
C ALA A 126 -13.55 3.06 -2.74
N GLU A 127 -14.17 1.88 -2.81
CA GLU A 127 -14.12 0.92 -1.71
C GLU A 127 -12.77 0.21 -1.64
N VAL A 128 -12.20 -0.18 -2.79
CA VAL A 128 -10.84 -0.75 -2.83
C VAL A 128 -9.79 0.29 -2.44
N GLU A 129 -10.00 1.56 -2.80
CA GLU A 129 -9.13 2.65 -2.34
C GLU A 129 -9.15 2.79 -0.82
N ARG A 130 -10.33 2.75 -0.20
CA ARG A 130 -10.49 2.72 1.26
C ARG A 130 -9.73 1.55 1.89
N LEU A 131 -9.89 0.35 1.36
CA LEU A 131 -9.23 -0.84 1.88
C LEU A 131 -7.70 -0.75 1.81
N ARG A 132 -7.16 -0.09 0.78
CA ARG A 132 -5.72 0.18 0.67
C ARG A 132 -5.24 1.15 1.75
N HIS A 133 -5.99 2.22 2.00
CA HIS A 133 -5.69 3.15 3.09
C HIS A 133 -5.86 2.49 4.46
N SER A 134 -6.87 1.63 4.64
CA SER A 134 -7.05 0.82 5.85
C SER A 134 -5.83 -0.07 6.10
N ALA A 135 -5.32 -0.75 5.08
CA ALA A 135 -4.14 -1.61 5.20
C ALA A 135 -2.90 -0.84 5.66
N THR A 136 -2.60 0.31 5.05
CA THR A 136 -1.46 1.15 5.46
C THR A 136 -1.63 1.72 6.87
N ASN A 137 -2.85 2.14 7.23
CA ASN A 137 -3.17 2.58 8.58
C ASN A 137 -2.95 1.46 9.61
N SER A 138 -3.52 0.29 9.39
CA SER A 138 -3.38 -0.86 10.28
C SER A 138 -1.92 -1.26 10.47
N LEU A 139 -1.11 -1.26 9.41
CA LEU A 139 0.32 -1.58 9.49
C LEU A 139 1.11 -0.57 10.34
N LEU A 140 0.69 0.69 10.37
CA LEU A 140 1.34 1.73 11.16
C LEU A 140 0.89 1.74 12.62
N THR A 141 -0.36 1.32 12.90
CA THR A 141 -0.99 1.46 14.22
C THR A 141 -1.12 0.17 15.01
N ARG A 142 -0.99 -1.01 14.38
CA ARG A 142 -1.20 -2.34 14.97
C ARG A 142 -0.07 -3.30 14.63
N ARG A 143 0.07 -4.34 15.45
CA ARG A 143 0.96 -5.48 15.15
C ARG A 143 0.23 -6.74 14.72
N ASP A 144 -1.02 -6.89 15.08
CA ASP A 144 -1.86 -8.04 14.76
C ASP A 144 -2.53 -7.88 13.37
N VAL A 145 -1.71 -7.70 12.34
CA VAL A 145 -2.16 -7.37 10.98
C VAL A 145 -1.77 -8.47 10.00
N ILE A 146 -2.75 -8.95 9.26
CA ILE A 146 -2.56 -9.78 8.05
C ILE A 146 -3.01 -8.93 6.86
N VAL A 147 -2.13 -8.74 5.88
CA VAL A 147 -2.50 -8.10 4.62
C VAL A 147 -2.52 -9.14 3.52
N VAL A 148 -3.68 -9.35 2.92
CA VAL A 148 -3.82 -10.18 1.71
C VAL A 148 -3.72 -9.27 0.50
N ALA A 149 -2.68 -9.48 -0.32
CA ALA A 149 -2.34 -8.58 -1.41
C ALA A 149 -2.04 -9.32 -2.72
N THR A 150 -2.26 -8.61 -3.82
CA THR A 150 -1.70 -9.01 -5.12
C THR A 150 -0.34 -8.32 -5.34
N VAL A 151 0.28 -8.57 -6.50
CA VAL A 151 1.54 -7.91 -6.90
C VAL A 151 1.46 -6.37 -6.91
N SER A 152 0.28 -5.78 -6.75
CA SER A 152 0.14 -4.33 -6.57
C SER A 152 0.87 -3.79 -5.34
N CYS A 153 1.19 -4.64 -4.36
CA CYS A 153 1.92 -4.28 -3.14
C CYS A 153 3.40 -3.92 -3.39
N ILE A 154 3.98 -4.32 -4.52
CA ILE A 154 5.36 -3.96 -4.90
C ILE A 154 5.45 -2.70 -5.76
N TYR A 155 4.32 -2.09 -6.12
CA TYR A 155 4.27 -0.80 -6.82
C TYR A 155 4.49 0.37 -5.87
N GLY A 156 5.01 1.47 -6.42
CA GLY A 156 5.31 2.68 -5.68
C GLY A 156 4.12 3.20 -4.86
N LEU A 157 4.40 3.51 -3.61
CA LEU A 157 3.59 4.30 -2.70
C LEU A 157 4.45 5.46 -2.18
N GLY A 158 3.82 6.44 -1.54
CA GLY A 158 4.55 7.46 -0.79
C GLY A 158 5.31 6.85 0.40
N THR A 159 6.29 7.61 0.91
CA THR A 159 7.09 7.13 2.05
C THR A 159 6.26 7.02 3.33
N PRO A 160 6.36 5.92 4.08
CA PRO A 160 5.66 5.77 5.35
C PRO A 160 5.98 6.90 6.34
N GLN A 161 7.20 7.44 6.32
CA GLN A 161 7.61 8.53 7.20
C GLN A 161 6.79 9.81 6.94
N GLU A 162 6.70 10.26 5.68
CA GLU A 162 5.88 11.43 5.32
C GLU A 162 4.40 11.21 5.68
N TYR A 163 3.91 9.98 5.50
CA TYR A 163 2.51 9.64 5.84
C TYR A 163 2.24 9.76 7.34
N VAL A 164 3.18 9.36 8.19
CA VAL A 164 3.10 9.50 9.65
C VAL A 164 3.34 10.95 10.09
N ASP A 165 4.36 11.62 9.56
CA ASP A 165 4.73 12.97 9.98
C ASP A 165 3.64 14.01 9.68
N ARG A 166 2.75 13.69 8.72
CA ARG A 166 1.65 14.54 8.30
C ARG A 166 0.33 14.25 9.00
N MET A 167 0.22 13.17 9.75
CA MET A 167 -1.03 12.86 10.46
C MET A 167 -1.43 14.00 11.40
N VAL A 168 -2.72 14.24 11.50
CA VAL A 168 -3.28 15.20 12.47
C VAL A 168 -3.66 14.43 13.72
N ARG A 169 -2.97 14.72 14.81
CA ARG A 169 -3.33 14.24 16.14
C ARG A 169 -4.41 15.13 16.71
N LEU A 170 -5.42 14.53 17.30
CA LEU A 170 -6.53 15.18 18.00
C LEU A 170 -6.63 14.59 19.40
N ARG A 171 -6.74 15.45 20.41
CA ARG A 171 -6.91 15.01 21.78
C ARG A 171 -7.91 15.90 22.52
N VAL A 172 -8.79 15.30 23.30
CA VAL A 172 -9.73 16.03 24.16
C VAL A 172 -8.95 16.87 25.18
N GLY A 173 -9.33 18.13 25.32
CA GLY A 173 -8.65 19.14 26.15
C GLY A 173 -7.44 19.81 25.48
N GLU A 174 -7.14 19.50 24.22
CA GLU A 174 -6.11 20.19 23.45
C GLU A 174 -6.62 21.55 22.94
N GLU A 175 -5.81 22.59 23.11
CA GLU A 175 -6.09 23.91 22.55
C GLU A 175 -5.51 24.03 21.14
N ILE A 176 -6.36 24.25 20.17
CA ILE A 176 -6.02 24.49 18.77
C ILE A 176 -7.01 25.44 18.13
N GLU A 177 -6.50 26.52 17.54
CA GLU A 177 -7.36 27.43 16.77
C GLU A 177 -8.08 26.66 15.64
N ARG A 178 -9.42 26.79 15.60
CA ARG A 178 -10.27 26.08 14.63
C ARG A 178 -9.78 26.23 13.18
N ASN A 179 -9.44 27.44 12.75
CA ASN A 179 -8.98 27.66 11.38
C ASN A 179 -7.63 26.97 11.09
N THR A 180 -6.78 26.87 12.10
CA THR A 180 -5.53 26.14 12.01
C THR A 180 -5.79 24.64 11.85
N LEU A 181 -6.73 24.06 12.60
CA LEU A 181 -7.14 22.66 12.44
C LEU A 181 -7.70 22.39 11.04
N LEU A 182 -8.58 23.27 10.54
CA LEU A 182 -9.15 23.15 9.19
C LEU A 182 -8.06 23.20 8.10
N ARG A 183 -7.06 24.08 8.24
CA ARG A 183 -5.90 24.13 7.33
C ARG A 183 -5.11 22.83 7.37
N ARG A 184 -4.85 22.25 8.54
CA ARG A 184 -4.17 20.96 8.66
C ARG A 184 -4.91 19.86 7.89
N PHE A 185 -6.26 19.83 7.90
CA PHE A 185 -7.02 18.87 7.11
C PHE A 185 -6.85 19.07 5.60
N VAL A 186 -6.83 20.33 5.14
CA VAL A 186 -6.54 20.63 3.73
C VAL A 186 -5.10 20.25 3.35
N ASP A 187 -4.13 20.51 4.21
CA ASP A 187 -2.72 20.18 4.00
C ASP A 187 -2.48 18.66 3.83
N ILE A 188 -3.31 17.85 4.50
CA ILE A 188 -3.31 16.37 4.34
C ILE A 188 -4.31 15.89 3.28
N GLN A 189 -4.73 16.78 2.38
CA GLN A 189 -5.52 16.52 1.17
C GLN A 189 -7.00 16.15 1.41
N TYR A 190 -7.58 16.45 2.57
CA TYR A 190 -9.03 16.40 2.74
C TYR A 190 -9.68 17.65 2.12
N LYS A 191 -10.86 17.47 1.54
CA LYS A 191 -11.61 18.55 0.90
C LYS A 191 -12.77 18.98 1.79
N ARG A 192 -12.96 20.29 1.93
CA ARG A 192 -14.16 20.81 2.59
C ARG A 192 -15.36 20.63 1.68
N ASN A 193 -16.38 19.96 2.18
CA ASN A 193 -17.65 19.81 1.48
C ASN A 193 -18.81 19.80 2.49
N ASP A 194 -19.46 20.96 2.64
CA ASP A 194 -20.53 21.11 3.60
C ASP A 194 -21.88 20.56 3.08
N LEU A 195 -21.98 20.22 1.78
CA LEU A 195 -23.19 19.70 1.12
C LEU A 195 -23.15 18.18 0.96
N ALA A 196 -22.12 17.64 0.34
CA ALA A 196 -21.93 16.20 0.14
C ALA A 196 -20.85 15.71 1.10
N PHE A 197 -21.27 15.01 2.16
CA PHE A 197 -20.38 14.49 3.18
C PHE A 197 -19.97 13.07 2.80
N GLU A 198 -18.82 12.98 2.16
CA GLU A 198 -18.26 11.74 1.58
C GLU A 198 -16.88 11.44 2.17
N ARG A 199 -16.37 10.26 1.89
CA ARG A 199 -15.03 9.83 2.29
C ARG A 199 -13.96 10.78 1.73
N GLY A 200 -12.96 11.15 2.55
CA GLY A 200 -11.94 12.13 2.17
C GLY A 200 -12.43 13.59 2.23
N THR A 201 -13.61 13.84 2.80
CA THR A 201 -14.12 15.20 3.02
C THR A 201 -14.32 15.52 4.48
N PHE A 202 -14.33 16.80 4.79
CA PHE A 202 -14.77 17.31 6.07
C PHE A 202 -15.80 18.42 5.88
N ARG A 203 -16.66 18.61 6.86
CA ARG A 203 -17.65 19.71 6.91
C ARG A 203 -17.61 20.41 8.25
N VAL A 204 -18.09 21.66 8.26
CA VAL A 204 -18.07 22.53 9.45
C VAL A 204 -19.46 23.08 9.68
N ARG A 205 -19.98 22.93 10.89
CA ARG A 205 -21.26 23.49 11.33
C ARG A 205 -21.11 24.13 12.71
N GLY A 206 -20.96 25.46 12.73
CA GLY A 206 -20.66 26.19 13.97
C GLY A 206 -19.30 25.74 14.56
N ASP A 207 -19.33 25.26 15.79
CA ASP A 207 -18.15 24.77 16.51
C ASP A 207 -17.93 23.24 16.35
N THR A 208 -18.69 22.62 15.48
CA THR A 208 -18.59 21.19 15.17
C THR A 208 -17.91 20.97 13.82
N ILE A 209 -16.88 20.14 13.81
CA ILE A 209 -16.19 19.68 12.62
C ILE A 209 -16.44 18.18 12.48
N GLU A 210 -16.82 17.74 11.29
CA GLU A 210 -16.98 16.31 11.00
C GLU A 210 -16.12 15.93 9.79
N ILE A 211 -15.44 14.78 9.87
CA ILE A 211 -14.55 14.28 8.82
C ILE A 211 -14.78 12.78 8.62
N ILE A 212 -14.82 12.32 7.36
CA ILE A 212 -14.77 10.88 7.05
C ILE A 212 -13.38 10.54 6.53
N PRO A 213 -12.56 9.83 7.34
CA PRO A 213 -11.23 9.42 6.92
C PRO A 213 -11.25 8.52 5.68
N MET A 214 -10.18 8.53 4.88
CA MET A 214 -10.07 7.69 3.68
C MET A 214 -10.09 6.19 3.98
N TYR A 215 -9.67 5.78 5.17
CA TYR A 215 -9.53 4.39 5.62
C TYR A 215 -10.70 3.87 6.45
N GLU A 216 -11.71 4.71 6.74
CA GLU A 216 -12.84 4.37 7.62
C GLU A 216 -14.19 4.51 6.90
N GLU A 217 -15.19 3.81 7.44
CA GLU A 217 -16.60 3.97 7.05
C GLU A 217 -17.33 4.95 7.97
N LEU A 218 -16.82 5.11 9.18
CA LEU A 218 -17.39 5.97 10.21
C LEU A 218 -16.83 7.38 10.11
N ALA A 219 -17.64 8.36 10.48
CA ALA A 219 -17.23 9.74 10.59
C ALA A 219 -16.67 10.02 12.00
N ILE A 220 -15.78 10.97 12.07
CA ILE A 220 -15.26 11.52 13.31
C ILE A 220 -15.87 12.92 13.48
N ARG A 221 -16.51 13.15 14.60
CA ARG A 221 -17.03 14.47 15.01
C ARG A 221 -16.12 15.04 16.09
N ILE A 222 -15.73 16.29 15.90
CA ILE A 222 -14.91 17.08 16.80
C ILE A 222 -15.77 18.25 17.24
N GLU A 223 -16.10 18.31 18.51
CA GLU A 223 -16.85 19.40 19.13
C GLU A 223 -15.85 20.33 19.81
N MET A 224 -15.90 21.62 19.46
CA MET A 224 -14.98 22.62 19.99
C MET A 224 -15.74 23.61 20.87
N PHE A 225 -15.08 24.06 21.92
CA PHE A 225 -15.50 25.20 22.71
C PHE A 225 -14.42 26.30 22.66
N GLY A 226 -14.66 27.30 21.82
CA GLY A 226 -13.59 28.22 21.45
C GLY A 226 -12.48 27.53 20.68
N ASP A 227 -11.28 27.53 21.22
CA ASP A 227 -10.10 26.86 20.67
C ASP A 227 -9.78 25.53 21.35
N GLU A 228 -10.61 25.06 22.29
CA GLU A 228 -10.43 23.78 22.97
C GLU A 228 -11.25 22.68 22.31
N ILE A 229 -10.67 21.50 22.11
CA ILE A 229 -11.38 20.29 21.71
C ILE A 229 -12.10 19.72 22.93
N GLU A 230 -13.41 19.93 23.01
CA GLU A 230 -14.22 19.49 24.15
C GLU A 230 -14.56 17.99 24.06
N ARG A 231 -14.84 17.49 22.85
CA ARG A 231 -15.25 16.11 22.64
C ARG A 231 -14.86 15.59 21.25
N ILE A 232 -14.51 14.33 21.19
CA ILE A 232 -14.28 13.59 19.94
C ILE A 232 -15.18 12.36 19.96
N THR A 233 -15.99 12.15 18.90
CA THR A 233 -16.87 11.00 18.78
C THR A 233 -16.74 10.35 17.40
N THR A 234 -16.86 9.04 17.38
CA THR A 234 -17.01 8.25 16.14
C THR A 234 -18.49 7.95 15.93
N LEU A 235 -19.02 8.18 14.72
CA LEU A 235 -20.44 8.07 14.43
C LEU A 235 -20.70 7.58 13.00
N HIS A 236 -21.90 7.03 12.79
CA HIS A 236 -22.39 6.67 11.46
C HIS A 236 -22.69 7.94 10.65
N PRO A 237 -22.08 8.14 9.47
CA PRO A 237 -22.21 9.39 8.70
C PRO A 237 -23.63 9.67 8.20
N LEU A 238 -24.45 8.63 7.98
CA LEU A 238 -25.84 8.75 7.48
C LEU A 238 -26.85 8.98 8.61
N THR A 239 -26.75 8.23 9.72
CA THR A 239 -27.72 8.29 10.81
C THR A 239 -27.33 9.30 11.89
N GLY A 240 -26.05 9.63 12.01
CA GLY A 240 -25.50 10.44 13.10
C GLY A 240 -25.44 9.71 14.43
N GLU A 241 -25.68 8.39 14.45
CA GLU A 241 -25.61 7.57 15.65
C GLU A 241 -24.18 7.48 16.15
N ILE A 242 -23.97 7.86 17.41
CA ILE A 242 -22.66 7.80 18.06
C ILE A 242 -22.32 6.33 18.37
N VAL A 243 -21.18 5.88 17.87
CA VAL A 243 -20.66 4.53 18.12
C VAL A 243 -19.82 4.51 19.40
N ARG A 244 -18.96 5.52 19.58
CA ARG A 244 -18.11 5.63 20.77
C ARG A 244 -17.55 7.04 20.96
N ASP A 245 -17.16 7.34 22.19
CA ASP A 245 -16.36 8.52 22.54
C ASP A 245 -14.87 8.16 22.47
N GLU A 246 -14.07 9.11 21.99
CA GLU A 246 -12.63 8.97 21.85
C GLU A 246 -11.90 10.02 22.70
N VAL A 247 -10.82 9.64 23.34
CA VAL A 247 -9.96 10.57 24.09
C VAL A 247 -8.90 11.17 23.19
N GLU A 248 -8.43 10.37 22.24
CA GLU A 248 -7.38 10.73 21.29
C GLU A 248 -7.61 10.01 19.95
N MET A 249 -7.36 10.71 18.85
CA MET A 249 -7.42 10.15 17.51
C MET A 249 -6.30 10.67 16.61
N TYR A 250 -5.97 9.88 15.61
CA TYR A 250 -5.01 10.23 14.57
C TYR A 250 -5.71 10.20 13.22
N ILE A 251 -5.62 11.29 12.45
CA ILE A 251 -6.16 11.37 11.10
C ILE A 251 -5.00 11.37 10.12
N PHE A 252 -4.90 10.29 9.37
CA PHE A 252 -3.86 10.11 8.34
C PHE A 252 -4.24 10.82 7.04
N PRO A 253 -3.25 11.17 6.19
CA PRO A 253 -3.49 11.83 4.92
C PRO A 253 -4.49 11.10 4.02
N ALA A 254 -5.24 11.87 3.24
CA ALA A 254 -6.20 11.33 2.26
C ALA A 254 -5.51 10.75 1.00
N THR A 255 -4.22 10.84 0.89
CA THR A 255 -3.41 10.27 -0.20
C THR A 255 -2.10 9.68 0.34
N HIS A 256 -1.60 8.64 -0.30
CA HIS A 256 -0.29 8.08 0.02
C HIS A 256 0.88 8.98 -0.44
N TYR A 257 0.63 9.93 -1.34
CA TYR A 257 1.63 10.89 -1.84
C TYR A 257 1.46 12.27 -1.18
N ALA A 258 1.14 12.30 0.10
CA ALA A 258 1.11 13.55 0.86
C ALA A 258 2.52 14.13 0.99
N ALA A 259 2.68 15.38 0.56
CA ALA A 259 3.94 16.11 0.68
C ALA A 259 3.68 17.48 1.31
N GLY A 260 4.60 17.95 2.15
CA GLY A 260 4.47 19.24 2.77
C GLY A 260 4.97 20.40 1.90
N PRO A 261 4.67 21.64 2.30
CA PRO A 261 5.07 22.83 1.54
C PRO A 261 6.57 22.87 1.22
N GLU A 262 7.42 22.53 2.18
CA GLU A 262 8.87 22.53 1.98
C GLU A 262 9.32 21.42 1.03
N THR A 263 8.73 20.22 1.16
CA THR A 263 8.97 19.10 0.24
C THR A 263 8.53 19.45 -1.18
N ILE A 264 7.34 20.05 -1.34
CA ILE A 264 6.83 20.51 -2.64
C ILE A 264 7.78 21.57 -3.23
N LYS A 265 8.18 22.57 -2.45
CA LYS A 265 9.08 23.65 -2.92
C LYS A 265 10.41 23.10 -3.40
N ARG A 266 11.03 22.17 -2.66
CA ARG A 266 12.26 21.49 -3.07
C ARG A 266 12.04 20.70 -4.35
N ALA A 267 10.99 19.86 -4.39
CA ALA A 267 10.66 19.02 -5.53
C ALA A 267 10.44 19.85 -6.81
N LEU A 268 9.72 20.98 -6.72
CA LEU A 268 9.49 21.87 -7.86
C LEU A 268 10.81 22.42 -8.44
N ALA A 269 11.77 22.82 -7.60
CA ALA A 269 13.05 23.30 -8.08
C ALA A 269 13.87 22.20 -8.80
N GLU A 270 13.83 20.98 -8.29
CA GLU A 270 14.52 19.83 -8.91
C GLU A 270 13.82 19.40 -10.22
N ILE A 271 12.47 19.39 -10.26
CA ILE A 271 11.68 19.08 -11.45
C ILE A 271 11.99 20.10 -12.56
N GLU A 272 12.03 21.41 -12.22
CA GLU A 272 12.34 22.46 -13.16
C GLU A 272 13.75 22.29 -13.76
N ALA A 273 14.75 22.02 -12.92
CA ALA A 273 16.13 21.78 -13.36
C ALA A 273 16.24 20.58 -14.30
N ASP A 274 15.61 19.44 -13.95
CA ASP A 274 15.59 18.23 -14.78
C ASP A 274 14.82 18.45 -16.09
N MET A 275 13.73 19.23 -16.06
CA MET A 275 12.96 19.61 -17.25
C MET A 275 13.83 20.41 -18.22
N GLU A 276 14.50 21.48 -17.76
CA GLU A 276 15.34 22.31 -18.62
C GLU A 276 16.51 21.50 -19.20
N MET A 277 17.13 20.63 -18.41
CA MET A 277 18.18 19.74 -18.88
C MET A 277 17.69 18.80 -20.00
N GLN A 278 16.53 18.18 -19.82
CA GLN A 278 15.95 17.24 -20.80
C GLN A 278 15.45 17.96 -22.05
N VAL A 279 14.87 19.16 -21.93
CA VAL A 279 14.49 20.01 -23.06
C VAL A 279 15.70 20.38 -23.89
N ALA A 280 16.78 20.89 -23.25
CA ALA A 280 18.02 21.20 -23.94
C ALA A 280 18.63 19.99 -24.68
N LYS A 281 18.50 18.79 -24.11
CA LYS A 281 18.92 17.54 -24.77
C LYS A 281 18.09 17.25 -26.02
N PHE A 282 16.76 17.42 -25.98
CA PHE A 282 15.89 17.25 -27.13
C PHE A 282 16.19 18.28 -28.23
N GLU A 283 16.38 19.56 -27.88
CA GLU A 283 16.73 20.63 -28.82
C GLU A 283 18.05 20.33 -29.54
N LYS A 284 19.09 19.88 -28.83
CA LYS A 284 20.35 19.44 -29.43
C LYS A 284 20.21 18.26 -30.39
N GLN A 285 19.20 17.42 -30.20
CA GLN A 285 18.86 16.29 -31.06
C GLN A 285 17.89 16.68 -32.18
N ASN A 286 17.55 17.97 -32.33
CA ASN A 286 16.54 18.49 -33.26
C ASN A 286 15.15 17.88 -33.05
N LYS A 287 14.82 17.46 -31.83
CA LYS A 287 13.51 16.92 -31.39
C LYS A 287 12.68 18.06 -30.79
N LEU A 288 12.29 19.03 -31.62
CA LEU A 288 11.64 20.25 -31.15
C LEU A 288 10.23 20.01 -30.62
N LEU A 289 9.50 19.04 -31.18
CA LEU A 289 8.15 18.68 -30.76
C LEU A 289 8.17 18.03 -29.38
N GLU A 290 9.12 17.12 -29.15
CA GLU A 290 9.32 16.45 -27.86
C GLU A 290 9.73 17.46 -26.78
N ALA A 291 10.59 18.39 -27.11
CA ALA A 291 10.98 19.49 -26.21
C ALA A 291 9.79 20.35 -25.79
N GLN A 292 8.95 20.73 -26.76
CA GLN A 292 7.75 21.52 -26.50
C GLN A 292 6.72 20.76 -25.64
N ARG A 293 6.44 19.50 -25.99
CA ARG A 293 5.51 18.63 -25.24
C ARG A 293 5.93 18.51 -23.77
N LEU A 294 7.21 18.21 -23.56
CA LEU A 294 7.75 18.05 -22.21
C LEU A 294 7.62 19.32 -21.38
N ARG A 295 8.04 20.45 -21.95
CA ARG A 295 7.95 21.75 -21.29
C ARG A 295 6.51 22.08 -20.91
N MET A 296 5.58 22.02 -21.83
CA MET A 296 4.17 22.34 -21.60
C MET A 296 3.57 21.47 -20.50
N ARG A 297 3.75 20.15 -20.58
CA ARG A 297 3.19 19.23 -19.61
C ARG A 297 3.79 19.41 -18.23
N THR A 298 5.11 19.48 -18.12
CA THR A 298 5.79 19.59 -16.83
C THR A 298 5.48 20.93 -16.16
N THR A 299 5.45 22.04 -16.92
CA THR A 299 5.07 23.35 -16.36
C THR A 299 3.65 23.33 -15.79
N PHE A 300 2.69 22.75 -16.53
CA PHE A 300 1.32 22.61 -16.05
C PHE A 300 1.25 21.78 -14.75
N ASP A 301 1.92 20.62 -14.73
CA ASP A 301 1.94 19.76 -13.55
C ASP A 301 2.57 20.48 -12.32
N MET A 302 3.63 21.28 -12.55
CA MET A 302 4.28 22.10 -11.50
C MET A 302 3.35 23.19 -10.95
N GLU A 303 2.61 23.88 -11.82
CA GLU A 303 1.62 24.90 -11.40
C GLU A 303 0.54 24.25 -10.53
N MET A 304 0.03 23.08 -10.91
CA MET A 304 -0.96 22.36 -10.12
C MET A 304 -0.41 21.92 -8.76
N MET A 305 0.83 21.41 -8.71
CA MET A 305 1.48 21.04 -7.45
C MET A 305 1.71 22.25 -6.55
N GLN A 306 2.06 23.40 -7.11
CA GLN A 306 2.27 24.63 -6.36
C GLN A 306 0.99 25.18 -5.76
N GLN A 307 -0.12 25.13 -6.50
CA GLN A 307 -1.41 25.69 -6.08
C GLN A 307 -2.22 24.76 -5.18
N LEU A 308 -2.24 23.45 -5.50
CA LEU A 308 -3.11 22.46 -4.87
C LEU A 308 -2.35 21.43 -4.02
N GLY A 309 -1.02 21.43 -4.05
CA GLY A 309 -0.21 20.37 -3.45
C GLY A 309 -0.31 19.03 -4.18
N PHE A 310 -0.96 18.99 -5.36
CA PHE A 310 -1.22 17.75 -6.11
C PHE A 310 -1.35 18.04 -7.61
N CYS A 311 -1.00 17.06 -8.45
CA CYS A 311 -1.31 17.05 -9.89
C CYS A 311 -1.75 15.66 -10.35
N SER A 312 -2.43 15.60 -11.49
CA SER A 312 -2.77 14.32 -12.12
C SER A 312 -1.49 13.61 -12.58
N GLY A 313 -1.23 12.41 -12.08
CA GLY A 313 0.00 11.67 -12.35
C GLY A 313 1.17 12.07 -11.45
N ILE A 314 0.91 12.62 -10.25
CA ILE A 314 1.92 13.01 -9.25
C ILE A 314 2.92 11.87 -8.96
N GLU A 315 2.51 10.63 -9.12
CA GLU A 315 3.35 9.45 -8.97
C GLU A 315 4.59 9.48 -9.90
N ASN A 316 4.51 10.14 -11.06
CA ASN A 316 5.65 10.28 -11.98
C ASN A 316 6.75 11.20 -11.41
N TYR A 317 6.43 11.97 -10.40
CA TYR A 317 7.32 12.87 -9.66
C TYR A 317 7.69 12.35 -8.27
N SER A 318 7.29 11.11 -7.92
CA SER A 318 7.51 10.52 -6.58
C SER A 318 8.97 10.53 -6.15
N ARG A 319 9.93 10.38 -7.10
CA ARG A 319 11.36 10.46 -6.80
C ARG A 319 11.75 11.75 -6.10
N TYR A 320 11.24 12.90 -6.58
CA TYR A 320 11.55 14.22 -6.00
C TYR A 320 10.82 14.42 -4.67
N LEU A 321 9.58 13.90 -4.55
CA LEU A 321 8.83 13.99 -3.30
C LEU A 321 9.47 13.16 -2.18
N ASP A 322 10.00 12.00 -2.53
CA ASP A 322 10.64 11.06 -1.59
C ASP A 322 12.13 11.33 -1.38
N ASP A 323 12.72 12.36 -2.02
CA ASP A 323 14.15 12.68 -1.98
C ASP A 323 15.05 11.49 -2.36
N ARG A 324 14.66 10.76 -3.42
CA ARG A 324 15.36 9.56 -3.88
C ARG A 324 16.31 9.86 -5.03
N SER A 325 17.45 9.17 -5.04
CA SER A 325 18.37 9.22 -6.16
C SER A 325 17.77 8.59 -7.43
N PRO A 326 18.13 9.06 -8.64
CA PRO A 326 17.73 8.46 -9.88
C PRO A 326 18.02 6.94 -9.93
N GLY A 327 17.05 6.16 -10.39
CA GLY A 327 17.15 4.69 -10.51
C GLY A 327 16.93 3.91 -9.21
N SER A 328 16.81 4.58 -8.07
CA SER A 328 16.54 3.91 -6.79
C SER A 328 15.16 3.26 -6.75
N ALA A 329 15.01 2.20 -5.96
CA ALA A 329 13.74 1.53 -5.76
C ALA A 329 12.72 2.45 -5.04
N PRO A 330 11.44 2.49 -5.47
CA PRO A 330 10.41 3.25 -4.78
C PRO A 330 10.04 2.62 -3.44
N ASN A 331 9.47 3.43 -2.54
CA ASN A 331 8.77 2.89 -1.39
C ASN A 331 7.48 2.17 -1.86
N CYS A 332 7.11 1.11 -1.18
CA CYS A 332 5.93 0.32 -1.49
C CYS A 332 5.27 -0.19 -0.20
N LEU A 333 4.25 -1.02 -0.30
CA LEU A 333 3.56 -1.54 0.88
C LEU A 333 4.51 -2.27 1.86
N LEU A 334 5.55 -2.92 1.34
CA LEU A 334 6.52 -3.65 2.18
C LEU A 334 7.24 -2.74 3.18
N ASP A 335 7.40 -1.46 2.85
CA ASP A 335 8.07 -0.48 3.71
C ASP A 335 7.20 -0.02 4.90
N TYR A 336 5.88 -0.31 4.86
CA TYR A 336 4.94 -0.04 5.97
C TYR A 336 4.94 -1.13 7.04
N PHE A 337 5.43 -2.34 6.71
CA PHE A 337 5.52 -3.44 7.66
C PHE A 337 6.64 -3.23 8.69
N PRO A 338 6.50 -3.76 9.91
CA PRO A 338 7.61 -3.86 10.85
C PRO A 338 8.68 -4.83 10.32
N GLU A 339 9.90 -4.77 10.88
CA GLU A 339 11.04 -5.54 10.35
C GLU A 339 10.87 -7.07 10.40
N ASP A 340 10.13 -7.54 11.39
CA ASP A 340 9.94 -8.96 11.69
C ASP A 340 8.73 -9.60 10.99
N PHE A 341 8.15 -8.94 9.99
CA PHE A 341 6.98 -9.50 9.30
C PHE A 341 7.32 -10.79 8.52
N LEU A 342 6.31 -11.64 8.39
CA LEU A 342 6.37 -12.88 7.61
C LEU A 342 5.73 -12.67 6.23
N VAL A 343 6.27 -13.31 5.22
CA VAL A 343 5.65 -13.35 3.88
C VAL A 343 5.18 -14.76 3.57
N VAL A 344 3.92 -14.88 3.20
CA VAL A 344 3.32 -16.12 2.68
C VAL A 344 3.00 -15.88 1.21
N ILE A 345 3.51 -16.72 0.32
CA ILE A 345 3.30 -16.62 -1.12
C ILE A 345 2.42 -17.78 -1.55
N ASP A 346 1.14 -17.50 -1.76
CA ASP A 346 0.18 -18.52 -2.16
C ASP A 346 0.22 -18.76 -3.67
N GLU A 347 -0.03 -20.00 -4.08
CA GLU A 347 0.16 -20.49 -5.45
C GLU A 347 1.47 -19.97 -6.04
N SER A 348 2.57 -20.22 -5.30
CA SER A 348 3.88 -19.60 -5.52
C SER A 348 4.44 -19.87 -6.92
N HIS A 349 4.11 -21.04 -7.52
CA HIS A 349 4.47 -21.36 -8.89
C HIS A 349 3.94 -20.39 -9.95
N VAL A 350 2.89 -19.61 -9.63
CA VAL A 350 2.34 -18.52 -10.46
C VAL A 350 2.77 -17.15 -9.93
N THR A 351 2.69 -16.96 -8.61
CA THR A 351 2.91 -15.65 -7.98
C THR A 351 4.36 -15.18 -8.08
N VAL A 352 5.34 -16.08 -7.90
CA VAL A 352 6.78 -15.73 -7.99
C VAL A 352 7.18 -15.28 -9.40
N PRO A 353 6.87 -16.01 -10.49
CA PRO A 353 7.12 -15.51 -11.85
C PRO A 353 6.42 -14.17 -12.15
N GLN A 354 5.23 -13.95 -11.62
CA GLN A 354 4.50 -12.71 -11.81
C GLN A 354 5.24 -11.52 -11.18
N ILE A 355 5.75 -11.65 -9.95
CA ILE A 355 6.57 -10.61 -9.31
C ILE A 355 7.77 -10.27 -10.17
N GLY A 356 8.46 -11.28 -10.72
CA GLY A 356 9.64 -11.10 -11.58
C GLY A 356 9.35 -10.39 -12.90
N ALA A 357 8.14 -10.57 -13.47
CA ALA A 357 7.78 -10.04 -14.78
C ALA A 357 7.28 -8.57 -14.74
N MET A 358 6.86 -8.04 -13.58
CA MET A 358 6.20 -6.74 -13.48
C MET A 358 7.08 -5.58 -13.93
N TYR A 359 8.37 -5.59 -13.61
CA TYR A 359 9.27 -4.47 -13.86
C TYR A 359 9.46 -4.16 -15.35
N GLU A 360 9.77 -5.16 -16.17
CA GLU A 360 10.11 -4.93 -17.59
C GLU A 360 8.92 -4.44 -18.42
N GLY A 361 7.71 -4.90 -18.12
CA GLY A 361 6.49 -4.43 -18.80
C GLY A 361 6.24 -2.93 -18.56
N ASP A 362 6.37 -2.48 -17.31
CA ASP A 362 6.20 -1.06 -16.95
C ASP A 362 7.34 -0.19 -17.51
N ALA A 363 8.58 -0.65 -17.37
CA ALA A 363 9.75 0.07 -17.82
C ALA A 363 9.77 0.30 -19.35
N SER A 364 9.41 -0.71 -20.14
CA SER A 364 9.36 -0.61 -21.60
C SER A 364 8.39 0.49 -22.05
N ARG A 365 7.18 0.50 -21.53
CA ARG A 365 6.14 1.49 -21.81
C ARG A 365 6.61 2.90 -21.45
N LYS A 366 7.18 3.10 -20.27
CA LYS A 366 7.63 4.42 -19.79
C LYS A 366 8.86 4.94 -20.54
N ARG A 367 9.78 4.07 -20.97
CA ARG A 367 10.90 4.48 -21.82
C ARG A 367 10.40 5.18 -23.09
N THR A 368 9.38 4.62 -23.76
CA THR A 368 8.78 5.23 -24.93
C THR A 368 8.17 6.60 -24.64
N LEU A 369 7.46 6.76 -23.52
CA LEU A 369 6.92 8.07 -23.10
C LEU A 369 8.02 9.11 -22.86
N VAL A 370 9.13 8.72 -22.22
CA VAL A 370 10.28 9.61 -21.96
C VAL A 370 11.01 9.97 -23.26
N GLU A 371 11.25 9.01 -24.14
CA GLU A 371 11.95 9.21 -25.41
C GLU A 371 11.21 10.14 -26.39
N HIS A 372 9.89 10.23 -26.24
CA HIS A 372 9.03 11.08 -27.08
C HIS A 372 8.48 12.32 -26.35
N GLY A 373 9.06 12.70 -25.22
CA GLY A 373 8.78 13.97 -24.52
C GLY A 373 7.45 14.05 -23.80
N PHE A 374 6.78 12.93 -23.52
CA PHE A 374 5.53 12.90 -22.76
C PHE A 374 5.76 12.92 -21.25
N ARG A 375 6.91 12.42 -20.79
CA ARG A 375 7.28 12.37 -19.37
C ARG A 375 8.77 12.66 -19.17
N LEU A 376 9.09 13.20 -17.97
CA LEU A 376 10.46 13.29 -17.51
C LEU A 376 11.07 11.90 -17.24
N PRO A 377 12.40 11.75 -17.28
CA PRO A 377 13.07 10.50 -16.90
C PRO A 377 12.69 9.98 -15.51
N SER A 378 12.31 10.86 -14.58
CA SER A 378 11.82 10.49 -13.24
C SER A 378 10.60 9.56 -13.23
N ALA A 379 9.80 9.56 -14.31
CA ALA A 379 8.69 8.64 -14.45
C ALA A 379 9.12 7.16 -14.43
N LEU A 380 10.37 6.87 -14.84
CA LEU A 380 10.97 5.53 -14.78
C LEU A 380 11.23 5.05 -13.34
N ASP A 381 11.31 5.98 -12.38
CA ASP A 381 11.57 5.68 -10.97
C ASP A 381 10.29 5.43 -10.16
N ASN A 382 9.11 5.71 -10.75
CA ASN A 382 7.82 5.25 -10.27
C ASN A 382 7.50 3.90 -10.93
N ARG A 383 7.93 2.82 -10.34
CA ARG A 383 7.92 1.48 -10.93
C ARG A 383 7.66 0.40 -9.89
N PRO A 384 7.27 -0.80 -10.29
CA PRO A 384 7.32 -1.92 -9.36
C PRO A 384 8.76 -2.25 -8.96
N LEU A 385 8.92 -2.90 -7.83
CA LEU A 385 10.23 -3.45 -7.44
C LEU A 385 10.70 -4.47 -8.47
N LYS A 386 12.02 -4.50 -8.69
CA LYS A 386 12.66 -5.65 -9.32
C LYS A 386 12.61 -6.84 -8.38
N PHE A 387 12.75 -8.05 -8.91
CA PHE A 387 12.66 -9.25 -8.09
C PHE A 387 13.73 -9.31 -6.99
N ASP A 388 14.95 -8.90 -7.30
CA ASP A 388 16.02 -8.85 -6.30
C ASP A 388 15.74 -7.81 -5.22
N GLU A 389 15.22 -6.64 -5.58
CA GLU A 389 14.79 -5.59 -4.63
C GLU A 389 13.64 -6.06 -3.73
N PHE A 390 12.73 -6.88 -4.26
CA PHE A 390 11.70 -7.54 -3.46
C PHE A 390 12.34 -8.50 -2.45
N LEU A 391 13.26 -9.35 -2.87
CA LEU A 391 13.94 -10.31 -2.00
C LEU A 391 14.76 -9.64 -0.88
N GLU A 392 15.36 -8.48 -1.16
CA GLU A 392 16.11 -7.69 -0.17
C GLU A 392 15.20 -7.10 0.92
N ARG A 393 13.92 -6.81 0.60
CA ARG A 393 12.97 -6.18 1.53
C ARG A 393 12.18 -7.17 2.35
N VAL A 394 12.08 -8.42 1.91
CA VAL A 394 11.35 -9.46 2.61
C VAL A 394 12.30 -10.37 3.38
N GLY A 395 11.93 -10.66 4.63
CA GLY A 395 12.67 -11.62 5.46
C GLY A 395 12.28 -13.06 5.12
N GLN A 396 11.78 -13.77 6.11
CA GLN A 396 11.37 -15.17 5.99
C GLN A 396 10.11 -15.31 5.13
N LYS A 397 10.11 -16.33 4.27
CA LYS A 397 9.04 -16.60 3.29
C LYS A 397 8.55 -18.04 3.40
N VAL A 398 7.23 -18.20 3.35
CA VAL A 398 6.55 -19.49 3.22
C VAL A 398 5.88 -19.55 1.86
N TYR A 399 6.26 -20.50 1.04
CA TYR A 399 5.70 -20.75 -0.28
C TYR A 399 4.64 -21.83 -0.18
N LEU A 400 3.43 -21.54 -0.61
CA LEU A 400 2.32 -22.50 -0.66
C LEU A 400 2.10 -22.92 -2.11
N SER A 401 2.16 -24.21 -2.40
CA SER A 401 1.88 -24.73 -3.74
C SER A 401 1.47 -26.19 -3.71
N ALA A 402 0.56 -26.56 -4.61
CA ALA A 402 0.30 -27.97 -4.93
C ALA A 402 1.36 -28.52 -5.90
N THR A 403 1.90 -27.64 -6.75
CA THR A 403 2.83 -27.96 -7.84
C THR A 403 3.96 -26.92 -7.84
N PRO A 404 4.98 -27.08 -6.96
CA PRO A 404 6.06 -26.11 -6.86
C PRO A 404 6.77 -25.94 -8.21
N GLY A 405 7.07 -24.70 -8.54
CA GLY A 405 7.77 -24.33 -9.76
C GLY A 405 9.28 -24.54 -9.67
N LYS A 406 9.96 -24.24 -10.76
CA LYS A 406 11.43 -24.36 -10.84
C LYS A 406 12.14 -23.54 -9.77
N TYR A 407 11.64 -22.36 -9.46
CA TYR A 407 12.23 -21.45 -8.47
C TYR A 407 12.28 -22.07 -7.07
N GLU A 408 11.19 -22.68 -6.62
CA GLU A 408 11.11 -23.36 -5.32
C GLU A 408 11.96 -24.62 -5.28
N LEU A 409 12.00 -25.36 -6.41
CA LEU A 409 12.79 -26.60 -6.53
C LEU A 409 14.30 -26.31 -6.60
N ASP A 410 14.74 -25.29 -7.30
CA ASP A 410 16.15 -24.89 -7.43
C ASP A 410 16.73 -24.43 -6.08
N ARG A 411 15.94 -23.76 -5.25
CA ARG A 411 16.35 -23.40 -3.88
C ARG A 411 16.50 -24.60 -2.95
N LYS A 412 15.81 -25.68 -3.22
CA LYS A 412 16.02 -26.98 -2.55
C LYS A 412 17.39 -27.54 -2.87
N SER A 413 17.90 -27.38 -4.10
CA SER A 413 19.20 -27.93 -4.53
C SER A 413 20.40 -27.13 -4.02
N THR A 414 20.22 -25.84 -3.74
CA THR A 414 21.29 -24.94 -3.29
C THR A 414 21.47 -24.93 -1.76
N ARG A 415 20.45 -25.37 -1.02
CA ARG A 415 20.50 -25.51 0.45
C ARG A 415 20.05 -26.90 0.83
N LEU A 416 20.99 -27.71 1.30
CA LEU A 416 20.83 -29.11 1.73
C LEU A 416 19.71 -29.41 2.76
N ASN A 417 18.89 -28.41 3.14
CA ASN A 417 17.88 -28.50 4.20
C ASN A 417 16.48 -27.90 3.85
N SER A 418 16.17 -27.56 2.60
CA SER A 418 14.80 -27.18 2.27
C SER A 418 13.97 -28.43 1.97
N SER A 419 13.50 -29.10 2.98
CA SER A 419 12.54 -30.18 2.84
C SER A 419 11.13 -29.62 2.65
N HIS A 420 10.35 -30.25 1.79
CA HIS A 420 8.94 -29.95 1.63
C HIS A 420 8.17 -30.50 2.83
N ILE A 421 7.17 -29.76 3.28
CA ILE A 421 6.19 -30.22 4.26
C ILE A 421 4.96 -30.65 3.48
N PRO A 422 4.64 -31.94 3.39
CA PRO A 422 3.44 -32.40 2.70
C PRO A 422 2.19 -32.16 3.55
N LEU A 423 1.10 -31.78 2.88
CA LEU A 423 -0.25 -31.85 3.42
C LEU A 423 -1.05 -32.86 2.58
N SER A 424 -1.54 -33.92 3.17
CA SER A 424 -2.45 -34.87 2.52
C SER A 424 -3.85 -34.25 2.39
N ARG A 425 -4.64 -34.77 1.46
CA ARG A 425 -6.06 -34.39 1.36
C ARG A 425 -6.77 -34.71 2.67
N MET A 426 -7.57 -33.74 3.17
CA MET A 426 -8.52 -34.06 4.22
C MET A 426 -9.48 -35.14 3.71
N PRO A 427 -9.85 -36.12 4.53
CA PRO A 427 -10.96 -36.99 4.19
C PRO A 427 -12.19 -36.11 4.01
N SER A 428 -12.87 -36.23 2.88
CA SER A 428 -14.17 -35.59 2.64
C SER A 428 -15.13 -36.10 3.68
N SER A 429 -15.55 -35.24 4.58
CA SER A 429 -16.68 -35.50 5.49
C SER A 429 -17.97 -35.48 4.72
#